data_1c6907f4bb0e183c77a205dc53852434
#
_entry.id   1c6907f4bb0e183c77a205dc53852434
#
_cell.length_a   1.000
_cell.length_b   1.000
_cell.length_c   1.000
_cell.angle_alpha   90.00
_cell.angle_beta   90.00
_cell.angle_gamma   90.00
#
_symmetry.space_group_name_H-M   'P 1'
#
loop_
_entity.id
_entity.type
_entity.pdbx_description
1 polymer ?
#
loop_
_entity_poly.entity_id
_entity_poly.type
_entity_poly.pdbx_seq_one_letter_code
_entity_poly.pdbx_strand_id
1 'polypeptide(L)'
;MSLSQAANPTRNSLWTALAANYRIGQFTFNTSLLATNITEHVKIGNASDGFHRLSPAFSLQWRALQDLRFRFGYKDIFRTPTLNELYYTGIGNRRLNPEKSCQWNLGATYSHTFNRTLQLSLTADGYLGNVTDKIIAVPKMFYWQMMNAGKVRQIGLDISANAEKRWGKDWTLSVTGSYSMLNATDKTNPTDIYYGHQIAYTPRHSGSISSLLHTPWLDLSYNLLLMGERYSLGYNIPNNRMAAFTDHSITISKDINFLKQELHLQFDLRNLGNKNYEVVRFYPMPGTNWRLTVSWKL
;
A
#
# COMPACT_ATOMS: atom_id res chain seq x y z
N MET A 1 -1.92 4.11 35.75
CA MET A 1 -1.01 2.94 35.61
C MET A 1 0.43 3.45 35.70
N SER A 2 1.22 2.92 36.61
CA SER A 2 2.60 3.35 36.77
C SER A 2 3.46 2.83 35.61
N LEU A 3 4.38 3.65 35.10
CA LEU A 3 5.40 3.29 34.08
C LEU A 3 6.23 2.06 34.50
N SER A 4 6.23 1.68 35.77
CA SER A 4 6.91 0.50 36.33
C SER A 4 6.35 -0.86 35.87
N GLN A 5 5.20 -0.90 35.22
CA GLN A 5 4.59 -2.14 34.72
C GLN A 5 4.77 -2.36 33.22
N ALA A 6 5.46 -1.48 32.51
CA ALA A 6 5.73 -1.65 31.09
C ALA A 6 6.75 -2.78 30.85
N ALA A 7 6.48 -3.65 29.89
CA ALA A 7 7.31 -4.81 29.57
C ALA A 7 8.75 -4.46 29.15
N ASN A 8 8.99 -3.23 28.65
CA ASN A 8 10.27 -2.78 28.09
C ASN A 8 10.91 -3.83 27.15
N PRO A 9 10.27 -4.15 26.02
CA PRO A 9 10.74 -5.20 25.14
C PRO A 9 11.97 -4.75 24.34
N THR A 10 12.88 -5.69 24.11
CA THR A 10 14.01 -5.57 23.19
C THR A 10 13.93 -6.69 22.18
N ARG A 11 14.07 -6.37 20.89
CA ARG A 11 14.07 -7.33 19.79
C ARG A 11 15.41 -7.33 19.09
N ASN A 12 16.01 -8.51 18.95
CA ASN A 12 17.16 -8.74 18.09
C ASN A 12 16.68 -9.45 16.84
N SER A 13 17.04 -8.92 15.67
CA SER A 13 16.61 -9.45 14.38
C SER A 13 17.84 -9.68 13.50
N LEU A 14 17.99 -10.91 13.02
CA LEU A 14 18.99 -11.29 12.04
C LEU A 14 18.30 -11.69 10.73
N TRP A 15 18.63 -11.01 9.66
CA TRP A 15 18.17 -11.35 8.30
C TRP A 15 19.38 -11.75 7.46
N THR A 16 19.32 -12.94 6.89
CA THR A 16 20.32 -13.43 5.95
C THR A 16 19.64 -13.70 4.62
N ALA A 17 20.11 -13.05 3.55
CA ALA A 17 19.53 -13.19 2.23
C ALA A 17 20.55 -13.78 1.25
N LEU A 18 20.11 -14.78 0.47
CA LEU A 18 20.80 -15.29 -0.70
C LEU A 18 19.95 -14.98 -1.92
N ALA A 19 20.54 -14.35 -2.93
CA ALA A 19 19.83 -14.02 -4.17
C ALA A 19 20.68 -14.39 -5.39
N ALA A 20 20.03 -14.88 -6.44
CA ALA A 20 20.64 -15.14 -7.72
C ALA A 20 19.81 -14.53 -8.84
N ASN A 21 20.50 -13.95 -9.82
CA ASN A 21 19.93 -13.43 -11.05
C ASN A 21 20.61 -14.12 -12.21
N TYR A 22 19.80 -14.68 -13.11
CA TYR A 22 20.30 -15.33 -14.32
C TYR A 22 19.53 -14.83 -15.53
N ARG A 23 20.27 -14.41 -16.57
CA ARG A 23 19.70 -13.92 -17.83
C ARG A 23 20.17 -14.79 -18.99
N ILE A 24 19.20 -15.23 -19.79
CA ILE A 24 19.43 -15.96 -21.02
C ILE A 24 18.49 -15.45 -22.13
N GLY A 25 19.06 -14.86 -23.17
CA GLY A 25 18.28 -14.26 -24.25
C GLY A 25 17.24 -13.25 -23.75
N GLN A 26 15.98 -13.55 -24.00
CA GLN A 26 14.83 -12.71 -23.61
C GLN A 26 14.31 -13.00 -22.19
N PHE A 27 14.87 -13.98 -21.49
CA PHE A 27 14.41 -14.40 -20.17
C PHE A 27 15.36 -13.91 -19.08
N THR A 28 14.78 -13.45 -17.97
CA THR A 28 15.50 -13.14 -16.74
C THR A 28 14.84 -13.90 -15.58
N PHE A 29 15.64 -14.69 -14.89
CA PHE A 29 15.23 -15.48 -13.73
C PHE A 29 15.83 -14.81 -12.48
N ASN A 30 15.00 -14.54 -11.49
CA ASN A 30 15.45 -14.12 -10.17
C ASN A 30 14.95 -15.11 -9.15
N THR A 31 15.80 -15.50 -8.25
CA THR A 31 15.45 -16.33 -7.09
C THR A 31 16.09 -15.75 -5.86
N SER A 32 15.41 -15.84 -4.74
CA SER A 32 15.94 -15.43 -3.45
C SER A 32 15.42 -16.30 -2.33
N LEU A 33 16.22 -16.43 -1.29
CA LEU A 33 15.89 -17.09 -0.05
C LEU A 33 16.26 -16.16 1.09
N LEU A 34 15.26 -15.74 1.89
CA LEU A 34 15.45 -14.93 3.07
C LEU A 34 15.29 -15.80 4.31
N ALA A 35 16.34 -15.90 5.12
CA ALA A 35 16.30 -16.46 6.46
C ALA A 35 16.09 -15.34 7.47
N THR A 36 15.02 -15.41 8.23
CA THR A 36 14.70 -14.48 9.32
C THR A 36 14.83 -15.21 10.65
N ASN A 37 15.60 -14.63 11.56
CA ASN A 37 15.75 -15.10 12.93
C ASN A 37 15.51 -13.94 13.89
N ILE A 38 14.50 -14.06 14.77
CA ILE A 38 14.11 -13.01 15.70
C ILE A 38 14.06 -13.58 17.10
N THR A 39 14.71 -12.90 18.03
CA THR A 39 14.64 -13.20 19.47
C THR A 39 14.19 -11.96 20.22
N GLU A 40 13.40 -12.18 21.26
CA GLU A 40 12.85 -11.11 22.09
C GLU A 40 13.22 -11.29 23.55
N HIS A 41 13.45 -10.17 24.20
CA HIS A 41 13.70 -10.11 25.65
C HIS A 41 12.80 -9.01 26.24
N VAL A 42 12.33 -9.22 27.44
CA VAL A 42 11.56 -8.23 28.20
C VAL A 42 12.13 -8.07 29.60
N LYS A 43 12.11 -6.86 30.12
CA LYS A 43 12.57 -6.60 31.50
C LYS A 43 11.59 -7.11 32.54
N ILE A 44 10.27 -7.10 32.20
CA ILE A 44 9.20 -7.47 33.13
C ILE A 44 8.23 -8.43 32.43
N GLY A 45 7.99 -9.58 33.03
CA GLY A 45 7.11 -10.65 32.53
C GLY A 45 7.81 -11.59 31.56
N ASN A 46 7.02 -12.33 30.75
CA ASN A 46 7.53 -13.30 29.79
C ASN A 46 7.65 -12.66 28.41
N ALA A 47 8.76 -12.93 27.72
CA ALA A 47 8.91 -12.57 26.31
C ALA A 47 7.98 -13.44 25.44
N SER A 48 7.66 -12.98 24.21
CA SER A 48 7.08 -13.87 23.20
C SER A 48 8.14 -14.87 22.73
N ASP A 49 7.69 -15.97 22.15
CA ASP A 49 8.59 -16.94 21.54
C ASP A 49 9.36 -16.29 20.38
N GLY A 50 10.60 -16.71 20.19
CA GLY A 50 11.38 -16.27 19.02
C GLY A 50 10.79 -16.82 17.71
N PHE A 51 11.10 -16.15 16.61
CA PHE A 51 10.55 -16.50 15.30
C PHE A 51 11.69 -16.85 14.33
N HIS A 52 11.55 -18.00 13.66
CA HIS A 52 12.49 -18.46 12.64
C HIS A 52 11.72 -18.77 11.35
N ARG A 53 12.16 -18.24 10.22
CA ARG A 53 11.49 -18.48 8.94
C ARG A 53 12.45 -18.44 7.78
N LEU A 54 12.24 -19.37 6.82
CA LEU A 54 12.78 -19.28 5.48
C LEU A 54 11.67 -18.85 4.53
N SER A 55 11.92 -17.78 3.79
CA SER A 55 10.97 -17.17 2.84
C SER A 55 11.57 -17.21 1.44
N PRO A 56 11.20 -18.21 0.60
CA PRO A 56 11.62 -18.28 -0.78
C PRO A 56 10.80 -17.30 -1.63
N ALA A 57 11.46 -16.77 -2.68
CA ALA A 57 10.80 -16.05 -3.75
C ALA A 57 11.48 -16.35 -5.07
N PHE A 58 10.71 -16.42 -6.15
CA PHE A 58 11.24 -16.47 -7.49
C PHE A 58 10.41 -15.60 -8.45
N SER A 59 11.04 -15.12 -9.50
CA SER A 59 10.36 -14.46 -10.60
C SER A 59 11.00 -14.80 -11.93
N LEU A 60 10.16 -14.91 -12.95
CA LEU A 60 10.52 -15.04 -14.34
C LEU A 60 10.01 -13.80 -15.08
N GLN A 61 10.89 -13.12 -15.78
CA GLN A 61 10.56 -12.05 -16.70
C GLN A 61 10.88 -12.51 -18.12
N TRP A 62 9.92 -12.34 -19.03
CA TRP A 62 10.07 -12.59 -20.44
C TRP A 62 9.86 -11.31 -21.23
N ARG A 63 10.89 -10.86 -21.96
CA ARG A 63 10.80 -9.77 -22.92
C ARG A 63 10.31 -10.31 -24.26
N ALA A 64 8.98 -10.43 -24.41
CA ALA A 64 8.38 -10.98 -25.63
C ALA A 64 8.63 -10.09 -26.86
N LEU A 65 8.59 -8.77 -26.68
CA LEU A 65 8.91 -7.75 -27.67
C LEU A 65 9.79 -6.65 -27.03
N GLN A 66 10.31 -5.71 -27.84
CA GLN A 66 11.08 -4.57 -27.30
C GLN A 66 10.28 -3.80 -26.25
N ASP A 67 8.98 -3.63 -26.51
CA ASP A 67 8.06 -2.80 -25.72
C ASP A 67 7.17 -3.64 -24.77
N LEU A 68 7.17 -4.97 -24.87
CA LEU A 68 6.27 -5.83 -24.12
C LEU A 68 7.04 -6.85 -23.27
N ARG A 69 6.76 -6.83 -21.97
CA ARG A 69 7.34 -7.74 -20.98
C ARG A 69 6.26 -8.42 -20.17
N PHE A 70 6.39 -9.71 -19.99
CA PHE A 70 5.58 -10.49 -19.06
C PHE A 70 6.38 -10.83 -17.82
N ARG A 71 5.69 -10.92 -16.69
CA ARG A 71 6.27 -11.31 -15.40
C ARG A 71 5.41 -12.37 -14.78
N PHE A 72 6.05 -13.38 -14.24
CA PHE A 72 5.44 -14.39 -13.39
C PHE A 72 6.27 -14.52 -12.14
N GLY A 73 5.66 -14.70 -10.99
CA GLY A 73 6.41 -14.80 -9.75
C GLY A 73 5.64 -15.43 -8.63
N TYR A 74 6.40 -15.95 -7.68
CA TYR A 74 5.96 -16.45 -6.39
C TYR A 74 6.78 -15.82 -5.28
N LYS A 75 6.13 -15.48 -4.18
CA LYS A 75 6.80 -15.03 -2.97
C LYS A 75 6.12 -15.58 -1.72
N ASP A 76 6.93 -16.04 -0.78
CA ASP A 76 6.54 -16.31 0.59
C ASP A 76 6.89 -15.07 1.43
N ILE A 77 5.90 -14.51 2.10
CA ILE A 77 6.01 -13.30 2.90
C ILE A 77 5.76 -13.67 4.36
N PHE A 78 6.64 -13.21 5.22
CA PHE A 78 6.58 -13.42 6.65
C PHE A 78 6.59 -12.06 7.37
N ARG A 79 5.58 -11.79 8.20
CA ARG A 79 5.50 -10.59 9.02
C ARG A 79 5.45 -10.96 10.49
N THR A 80 6.46 -10.56 11.23
CA THR A 80 6.45 -10.71 12.69
C THR A 80 5.50 -9.69 13.32
N PRO A 81 4.84 -10.04 14.43
CA PRO A 81 4.09 -9.09 15.22
C PRO A 81 4.97 -7.91 15.63
N THR A 82 4.44 -6.71 15.63
CA THR A 82 5.14 -5.54 16.18
C THR A 82 5.23 -5.62 17.70
N LEU A 83 6.16 -4.88 18.30
CA LEU A 83 6.28 -4.83 19.76
C LEU A 83 5.00 -4.29 20.41
N ASN A 84 4.29 -3.37 19.75
CA ASN A 84 2.99 -2.89 20.24
C ASN A 84 1.91 -3.97 20.18
N GLU A 85 1.85 -4.75 19.11
CA GLU A 85 0.89 -5.87 19.01
C GLU A 85 1.12 -6.93 20.09
N LEU A 86 2.36 -7.13 20.51
CA LEU A 86 2.72 -8.10 21.55
C LEU A 86 2.59 -7.55 22.97
N TYR A 87 3.06 -6.32 23.21
CA TYR A 87 3.34 -5.83 24.58
C TYR A 87 2.57 -4.60 25.00
N TYR A 88 1.74 -3.98 24.12
CA TYR A 88 0.97 -2.80 24.50
C TYR A 88 0.00 -3.15 25.63
N THR A 89 0.09 -2.41 26.74
CA THR A 89 -0.66 -2.69 27.96
C THR A 89 -2.17 -2.71 27.70
N GLY A 90 -2.83 -3.80 28.04
CA GLY A 90 -4.28 -3.98 27.90
C GLY A 90 -4.77 -4.40 26.51
N ILE A 91 -3.96 -4.27 25.45
CA ILE A 91 -4.35 -4.59 24.08
C ILE A 91 -3.46 -5.67 23.49
N GLY A 92 -2.16 -5.64 23.79
CA GLY A 92 -1.17 -6.55 23.23
C GLY A 92 -1.39 -8.00 23.63
N ASN A 93 -0.92 -8.91 22.78
CA ASN A 93 -1.01 -10.34 23.00
C ASN A 93 0.32 -11.01 22.66
N ARG A 94 1.01 -11.49 23.68
CA ARG A 94 2.33 -12.14 23.57
C ARG A 94 2.30 -13.51 22.87
N ARG A 95 1.11 -14.08 22.65
CA ARG A 95 0.90 -15.38 22.00
C ARG A 95 0.59 -15.25 20.50
N LEU A 96 0.80 -14.08 19.91
CA LEU A 96 0.58 -13.89 18.49
C LEU A 96 1.58 -14.70 17.67
N ASN A 97 1.06 -15.43 16.70
CA ASN A 97 1.84 -16.03 15.64
C ASN A 97 2.19 -14.97 14.59
N PRO A 98 3.34 -15.07 13.92
CA PRO A 98 3.64 -14.27 12.74
C PRO A 98 2.67 -14.53 11.60
N GLU A 99 2.31 -13.49 10.87
CA GLU A 99 1.54 -13.63 9.63
C GLU A 99 2.40 -14.32 8.56
N LYS A 100 1.80 -15.23 7.83
CA LYS A 100 2.39 -15.92 6.69
C LYS A 100 1.53 -15.68 5.48
N SER A 101 2.15 -15.28 4.37
CA SER A 101 1.44 -15.09 3.11
C SER A 101 2.21 -15.72 1.99
N CYS A 102 1.55 -16.53 1.18
CA CYS A 102 2.07 -16.96 -0.11
C CYS A 102 1.29 -16.27 -1.22
N GLN A 103 2.01 -15.77 -2.22
CA GLN A 103 1.40 -14.99 -3.30
C GLN A 103 2.00 -15.38 -4.65
N TRP A 104 1.12 -15.64 -5.61
CA TRP A 104 1.42 -15.79 -7.03
C TRP A 104 1.06 -14.52 -7.76
N ASN A 105 1.90 -14.11 -8.70
CA ASN A 105 1.71 -12.89 -9.48
C ASN A 105 1.90 -13.19 -10.96
N LEU A 106 1.07 -12.62 -11.80
CA LEU A 106 1.21 -12.60 -13.25
C LEU A 106 1.01 -11.16 -13.73
N GLY A 107 1.98 -10.63 -14.43
CA GLY A 107 1.94 -9.25 -14.89
C GLY A 107 2.40 -9.07 -16.31
N ALA A 108 1.95 -7.98 -16.93
CA ALA A 108 2.42 -7.52 -18.22
C ALA A 108 2.73 -6.02 -18.14
N THR A 109 3.78 -5.60 -18.82
CA THR A 109 4.11 -4.18 -19.01
C THR A 109 4.36 -3.93 -20.48
N TYR A 110 3.62 -2.96 -21.02
CA TYR A 110 3.86 -2.39 -22.33
C TYR A 110 4.42 -0.98 -22.13
N SER A 111 5.54 -0.64 -22.79
CA SER A 111 6.14 0.69 -22.73
C SER A 111 6.67 1.07 -24.11
N HIS A 112 6.15 2.15 -24.67
CA HIS A 112 6.52 2.62 -26.01
C HIS A 112 6.70 4.13 -26.05
N THR A 113 7.65 4.59 -26.87
CA THR A 113 7.87 6.00 -27.13
C THR A 113 7.49 6.34 -28.57
N PHE A 114 6.37 7.05 -28.72
CA PHE A 114 5.86 7.52 -30.01
C PHE A 114 6.51 8.87 -30.39
N ASN A 115 7.02 8.95 -31.59
CA ASN A 115 7.55 10.20 -32.18
C ASN A 115 8.51 10.97 -31.26
N ARG A 116 9.25 10.30 -30.38
CA ARG A 116 10.19 10.88 -29.39
C ARG A 116 9.57 11.90 -28.42
N THR A 117 8.28 12.16 -28.49
CA THR A 117 7.60 13.20 -27.70
C THR A 117 6.49 12.65 -26.80
N LEU A 118 5.95 11.48 -27.10
CA LEU A 118 4.93 10.81 -26.30
C LEU A 118 5.49 9.48 -25.79
N GLN A 119 5.62 9.36 -24.49
CA GLN A 119 5.94 8.10 -23.80
C GLN A 119 4.68 7.54 -23.18
N LEU A 120 4.41 6.27 -23.41
CA LEU A 120 3.30 5.55 -22.80
C LEU A 120 3.83 4.31 -22.10
N SER A 121 3.40 4.07 -20.86
CA SER A 121 3.64 2.83 -20.13
C SER A 121 2.34 2.34 -19.51
N LEU A 122 1.98 1.09 -19.79
CA LEU A 122 0.82 0.41 -19.23
C LEU A 122 1.29 -0.85 -18.52
N THR A 123 0.90 -1.02 -17.28
CA THR A 123 1.20 -2.21 -16.48
C THR A 123 -0.10 -2.79 -15.94
N ALA A 124 -0.26 -4.11 -16.04
CA ALA A 124 -1.33 -4.86 -15.41
C ALA A 124 -0.73 -6.04 -14.65
N ASP A 125 -1.06 -6.16 -13.36
CA ASP A 125 -0.60 -7.23 -12.48
C ASP A 125 -1.79 -7.90 -11.79
N GLY A 126 -2.04 -9.17 -12.10
CA GLY A 126 -2.98 -10.01 -11.38
C GLY A 126 -2.25 -10.81 -10.29
N TYR A 127 -2.90 -11.00 -9.15
CA TYR A 127 -2.34 -11.80 -8.08
C TYR A 127 -3.37 -12.63 -7.34
N LEU A 128 -2.88 -13.77 -6.81
CA LEU A 128 -3.61 -14.68 -5.95
C LEU A 128 -2.76 -14.96 -4.72
N GLY A 129 -3.30 -14.69 -3.54
CA GLY A 129 -2.60 -14.88 -2.27
C GLY A 129 -3.47 -15.51 -1.20
N ASN A 130 -2.81 -16.19 -0.27
CA ASN A 130 -3.43 -16.66 0.96
C ASN A 130 -2.59 -16.16 2.14
N VAL A 131 -3.25 -15.48 3.07
CA VAL A 131 -2.66 -15.03 4.33
C VAL A 131 -3.17 -15.94 5.44
N THR A 132 -2.28 -16.45 6.29
CA THR A 132 -2.63 -17.20 7.50
C THR A 132 -2.11 -16.46 8.72
N ASP A 133 -2.75 -16.65 9.85
CA ASP A 133 -2.41 -16.00 11.12
C ASP A 133 -2.43 -14.46 11.05
N LYS A 134 -3.30 -13.86 10.20
CA LYS A 134 -3.41 -12.42 10.10
C LYS A 134 -3.67 -11.77 11.44
N ILE A 135 -2.87 -10.77 11.82
CA ILE A 135 -3.01 -10.06 13.09
C ILE A 135 -4.01 -8.92 12.92
N ILE A 136 -5.03 -8.91 13.74
CA ILE A 136 -6.08 -7.88 13.79
C ILE A 136 -6.34 -7.46 15.23
N ALA A 137 -6.81 -6.22 15.40
CA ALA A 137 -7.39 -5.77 16.65
C ALA A 137 -8.88 -6.13 16.66
N VAL A 138 -9.29 -6.90 17.65
CA VAL A 138 -10.69 -7.33 17.83
C VAL A 138 -11.28 -6.59 19.02
N PRO A 139 -12.44 -5.91 18.87
CA PRO A 139 -13.12 -5.30 20.00
C PRO A 139 -13.69 -6.38 20.92
N LYS A 140 -13.37 -6.30 22.20
CA LYS A 140 -14.00 -7.01 23.29
C LYS A 140 -14.96 -6.08 24.01
N MET A 141 -15.73 -6.55 24.97
CA MET A 141 -16.76 -5.78 25.65
C MET A 141 -16.27 -4.40 26.20
N PHE A 142 -15.04 -4.32 26.70
CA PHE A 142 -14.49 -3.11 27.32
C PHE A 142 -13.09 -2.72 26.82
N TYR A 143 -12.48 -3.49 25.91
CA TYR A 143 -11.12 -3.25 25.41
C TYR A 143 -10.92 -3.89 24.04
N TRP A 144 -9.88 -3.48 23.37
CA TRP A 144 -9.41 -4.12 22.14
C TRP A 144 -8.36 -5.17 22.48
N GLN A 145 -8.30 -6.23 21.71
CA GLN A 145 -7.28 -7.26 21.86
C GLN A 145 -6.68 -7.62 20.51
N MET A 146 -5.36 -7.73 20.46
CA MET A 146 -4.67 -8.26 19.29
C MET A 146 -4.83 -9.77 19.23
N MET A 147 -5.26 -10.28 18.08
CA MET A 147 -5.48 -11.69 17.83
C MET A 147 -5.04 -12.08 16.43
N ASN A 148 -4.64 -13.33 16.24
CA ASN A 148 -4.53 -13.88 14.90
C ASN A 148 -5.95 -14.20 14.40
N ALA A 149 -6.34 -13.55 13.32
CA ALA A 149 -7.57 -13.87 12.59
C ALA A 149 -7.21 -14.82 11.46
N GLY A 150 -7.42 -16.05 11.67
CA GLY A 150 -7.44 -17.16 10.75
C GLY A 150 -6.82 -16.95 9.36
N LYS A 151 -7.61 -17.20 8.32
CA LYS A 151 -7.17 -17.23 6.92
C LYS A 151 -7.86 -16.14 6.10
N VAL A 152 -7.09 -15.42 5.27
CA VAL A 152 -7.63 -14.48 4.29
C VAL A 152 -7.16 -14.90 2.90
N ARG A 153 -8.11 -15.05 1.97
CA ARG A 153 -7.82 -15.23 0.55
C ARG A 153 -7.87 -13.89 -0.16
N GLN A 154 -6.85 -13.61 -0.95
CA GLN A 154 -6.73 -12.39 -1.73
C GLN A 154 -6.67 -12.72 -3.22
N ILE A 155 -7.52 -12.07 -4.01
CA ILE A 155 -7.47 -12.09 -5.47
C ILE A 155 -7.54 -10.64 -5.89
N GLY A 156 -6.56 -10.19 -6.67
CA GLY A 156 -6.50 -8.80 -7.06
C GLY A 156 -5.99 -8.60 -8.47
N LEU A 157 -6.28 -7.41 -8.99
CA LEU A 157 -5.79 -6.89 -10.25
C LEU A 157 -5.43 -5.43 -10.05
N ASP A 158 -4.16 -5.11 -10.31
CA ASP A 158 -3.66 -3.74 -10.29
C ASP A 158 -3.30 -3.31 -11.71
N ILE A 159 -3.83 -2.16 -12.14
CA ILE A 159 -3.54 -1.57 -13.44
C ILE A 159 -2.94 -0.19 -13.19
N SER A 160 -1.84 0.13 -13.85
CA SER A 160 -1.27 1.46 -13.88
C SER A 160 -0.95 1.91 -15.30
N ALA A 161 -1.23 3.17 -15.58
CA ALA A 161 -0.93 3.79 -16.85
C ALA A 161 -0.18 5.10 -16.60
N ASN A 162 0.92 5.30 -17.33
CA ASN A 162 1.68 6.54 -17.31
C ASN A 162 1.82 7.04 -18.74
N ALA A 163 1.47 8.29 -18.97
CA ALA A 163 1.65 8.96 -20.25
C ALA A 163 2.38 10.28 -20.02
N GLU A 164 3.43 10.54 -20.79
CA GLU A 164 4.13 11.81 -20.79
C GLU A 164 4.21 12.33 -22.21
N LYS A 165 3.72 13.54 -22.41
CA LYS A 165 3.76 14.24 -23.70
C LYS A 165 4.54 15.53 -23.56
N ARG A 166 5.52 15.73 -24.43
CA ARG A 166 6.32 16.96 -24.52
C ARG A 166 5.99 17.73 -25.80
N TRP A 167 5.81 19.05 -25.67
CA TRP A 167 5.61 19.98 -26.77
C TRP A 167 6.68 21.09 -26.68
N GLY A 168 7.51 21.18 -27.71
CA GLY A 168 8.60 22.13 -27.69
C GLY A 168 9.60 21.85 -26.56
N LYS A 169 10.11 22.92 -25.95
CA LYS A 169 11.14 22.83 -24.89
C LYS A 169 10.53 22.87 -23.46
N ASP A 170 9.40 23.56 -23.31
CA ASP A 170 8.96 24.05 -22.00
C ASP A 170 7.58 23.56 -21.61
N TRP A 171 6.94 22.71 -22.42
CA TRP A 171 5.63 22.16 -22.11
C TRP A 171 5.70 20.66 -21.96
N THR A 172 5.29 20.18 -20.80
CA THR A 172 5.19 18.73 -20.53
C THR A 172 3.88 18.43 -19.81
N LEU A 173 3.12 17.50 -20.34
CA LEU A 173 1.97 16.92 -19.65
C LEU A 173 2.32 15.50 -19.24
N SER A 174 2.28 15.24 -17.93
CA SER A 174 2.42 13.91 -17.35
C SER A 174 1.09 13.49 -16.75
N VAL A 175 0.59 12.31 -17.11
CA VAL A 175 -0.64 11.73 -16.56
C VAL A 175 -0.33 10.35 -16.04
N THR A 176 -0.63 10.11 -14.78
CA THR A 176 -0.53 8.81 -14.13
C THR A 176 -1.91 8.38 -13.65
N GLY A 177 -2.34 7.21 -14.06
CA GLY A 177 -3.56 6.58 -13.58
C GLY A 177 -3.26 5.26 -12.87
N SER A 178 -3.99 4.96 -11.80
CA SER A 178 -3.96 3.65 -11.15
C SER A 178 -5.37 3.18 -10.85
N TYR A 179 -5.56 1.88 -10.97
CA TYR A 179 -6.78 1.20 -10.58
C TYR A 179 -6.42 -0.12 -9.89
N SER A 180 -7.07 -0.39 -8.79
CA SER A 180 -6.91 -1.63 -8.02
C SER A 180 -8.28 -2.27 -7.78
N MET A 181 -8.38 -3.55 -8.10
CA MET A 181 -9.46 -4.41 -7.69
C MET A 181 -8.91 -5.44 -6.70
N LEU A 182 -9.47 -5.50 -5.51
CA LEU A 182 -9.03 -6.44 -4.46
C LEU A 182 -10.24 -7.13 -3.81
N ASN A 183 -10.32 -8.43 -4.01
CA ASN A 183 -11.23 -9.31 -3.27
C ASN A 183 -10.43 -10.01 -2.16
N ALA A 184 -10.46 -9.46 -0.94
CA ALA A 184 -9.78 -10.00 0.25
C ALA A 184 -10.84 -10.52 1.24
N THR A 185 -11.03 -11.82 1.27
CA THR A 185 -12.15 -12.44 2.01
C THR A 185 -11.66 -13.34 3.12
N ASP A 186 -12.38 -13.31 4.23
CA ASP A 186 -12.18 -14.24 5.35
C ASP A 186 -12.49 -15.68 4.92
N LYS A 187 -11.56 -16.57 5.17
CA LYS A 187 -11.66 -18.03 4.91
C LYS A 187 -11.30 -18.85 6.15
N THR A 188 -11.46 -18.27 7.33
CA THR A 188 -11.04 -18.86 8.60
C THR A 188 -11.86 -20.08 8.95
N ASN A 189 -13.17 -19.92 9.10
CA ASN A 189 -14.07 -20.98 9.51
C ASN A 189 -15.37 -20.92 8.70
N PRO A 190 -15.70 -21.96 7.92
CA PRO A 190 -16.92 -21.99 7.09
C PRO A 190 -18.24 -21.77 7.85
N THR A 191 -18.27 -22.05 9.15
CA THR A 191 -19.46 -21.87 9.99
C THR A 191 -19.56 -20.50 10.65
N ASP A 192 -18.54 -19.64 10.47
CA ASP A 192 -18.50 -18.31 11.04
C ASP A 192 -19.30 -17.32 10.16
N ILE A 193 -19.98 -16.37 10.80
CA ILE A 193 -20.72 -15.28 10.15
C ILE A 193 -19.82 -14.35 9.30
N TYR A 194 -18.52 -14.36 9.55
CA TYR A 194 -17.53 -13.58 8.78
C TYR A 194 -17.04 -14.30 7.52
N TYR A 195 -17.33 -15.60 7.38
CA TYR A 195 -16.80 -16.40 6.28
C TYR A 195 -17.24 -15.89 4.90
N GLY A 196 -16.28 -15.67 4.03
CA GLY A 196 -16.52 -15.15 2.69
C GLY A 196 -16.72 -13.64 2.61
N HIS A 197 -16.77 -12.96 3.74
CA HIS A 197 -16.89 -11.50 3.79
C HIS A 197 -15.55 -10.81 3.49
N GLN A 198 -15.64 -9.62 2.89
CA GLN A 198 -14.50 -8.73 2.66
C GLN A 198 -13.94 -8.28 4.02
N ILE A 199 -12.64 -8.28 4.17
CA ILE A 199 -12.00 -7.79 5.39
C ILE A 199 -12.26 -6.31 5.60
N ALA A 200 -12.25 -5.87 6.88
CA ALA A 200 -12.54 -4.49 7.25
C ALA A 200 -11.63 -3.47 6.55
N TYR A 201 -12.15 -2.29 6.25
CA TYR A 201 -11.46 -1.15 5.64
C TYR A 201 -10.78 -1.44 4.29
N THR A 202 -11.13 -2.54 3.63
CA THR A 202 -10.56 -2.91 2.33
C THR A 202 -11.61 -2.75 1.25
N PRO A 203 -11.55 -1.71 0.41
CA PRO A 203 -12.48 -1.56 -0.71
C PRO A 203 -12.18 -2.59 -1.80
N ARG A 204 -13.21 -3.03 -2.51
CA ARG A 204 -13.02 -3.90 -3.68
C ARG A 204 -12.44 -3.16 -4.87
N HIS A 205 -12.72 -1.87 -4.98
CA HIS A 205 -12.29 -1.02 -6.08
C HIS A 205 -11.70 0.27 -5.52
N SER A 206 -10.54 0.65 -5.99
CA SER A 206 -9.92 1.94 -5.70
C SER A 206 -9.12 2.40 -6.92
N GLY A 207 -8.84 3.68 -6.99
CA GLY A 207 -8.04 4.21 -8.08
C GLY A 207 -7.63 5.65 -7.84
N SER A 208 -6.70 6.11 -8.65
CA SER A 208 -6.28 7.50 -8.65
C SER A 208 -5.90 7.94 -10.06
N ILE A 209 -6.05 9.24 -10.31
CA ILE A 209 -5.52 9.90 -11.49
C ILE A 209 -4.76 11.12 -10.99
N SER A 210 -3.53 11.27 -11.46
CA SER A 210 -2.72 12.46 -11.23
C SER A 210 -2.26 13.00 -12.58
N SER A 211 -2.45 14.28 -12.81
CA SER A 211 -1.94 14.97 -14.00
C SER A 211 -1.12 16.17 -13.58
N LEU A 212 0.02 16.37 -14.23
CA LEU A 212 0.90 17.50 -14.05
C LEU A 212 1.15 18.12 -15.41
N LEU A 213 0.74 19.38 -15.57
CA LEU A 213 1.06 20.20 -16.69
C LEU A 213 2.16 21.19 -16.28
N HIS A 214 3.36 20.97 -16.80
CA HIS A 214 4.46 21.90 -16.69
C HIS A 214 4.40 22.89 -17.84
N THR A 215 4.50 24.18 -17.51
CA THR A 215 4.54 25.28 -18.49
C THR A 215 5.69 26.23 -18.15
N PRO A 216 6.10 27.14 -19.05
CA PRO A 216 7.12 28.18 -18.77
C PRO A 216 6.75 29.12 -17.61
N TRP A 217 5.46 29.18 -17.25
CA TRP A 217 4.96 30.16 -16.28
C TRP A 217 4.65 29.59 -14.92
N LEU A 218 4.11 28.36 -14.90
CA LEU A 218 3.68 27.67 -13.67
C LEU A 218 3.49 26.19 -13.94
N ASP A 219 3.44 25.42 -12.86
CA ASP A 219 3.01 24.03 -12.84
C ASP A 219 1.57 23.94 -12.35
N LEU A 220 0.75 23.18 -13.07
CA LEU A 220 -0.63 22.87 -12.70
C LEU A 220 -0.80 21.37 -12.49
N SER A 221 -1.17 21.00 -11.28
CA SER A 221 -1.46 19.60 -10.93
C SER A 221 -2.94 19.42 -10.64
N TYR A 222 -3.52 18.33 -11.14
CA TYR A 222 -4.83 17.85 -10.75
C TYR A 222 -4.74 16.41 -10.24
N ASN A 223 -5.35 16.13 -9.10
CA ASN A 223 -5.39 14.80 -8.51
C ASN A 223 -6.83 14.40 -8.22
N LEU A 224 -7.16 13.17 -8.57
CA LEU A 224 -8.42 12.50 -8.28
C LEU A 224 -8.13 11.22 -7.52
N LEU A 225 -8.77 11.04 -6.39
CA LEU A 225 -8.82 9.79 -5.64
C LEU A 225 -10.22 9.18 -5.75
N LEU A 226 -10.28 7.89 -6.05
CA LEU A 226 -11.49 7.08 -6.10
C LEU A 226 -11.39 6.00 -5.04
N MET A 227 -12.34 5.95 -4.14
CA MET A 227 -12.42 4.93 -3.10
C MET A 227 -13.79 4.27 -3.15
N GLY A 228 -13.79 2.98 -3.42
CA GLY A 228 -15.02 2.19 -3.45
C GLY A 228 -15.64 2.00 -2.07
N GLU A 229 -16.81 1.40 -2.09
CA GLU A 229 -17.51 0.95 -0.89
C GLU A 229 -16.65 -0.05 -0.10
N ARG A 230 -16.71 0.05 1.21
CA ARG A 230 -16.01 -0.82 2.14
C ARG A 230 -16.78 -0.97 3.45
N TYR A 231 -16.32 -1.81 4.34
CA TYR A 231 -16.95 -2.06 5.63
C TYR A 231 -16.00 -1.71 6.77
N SER A 232 -16.52 -1.14 7.83
CA SER A 232 -15.73 -0.78 9.03
C SER A 232 -15.39 -1.98 9.91
N LEU A 233 -16.14 -3.08 9.76
CA LEU A 233 -15.92 -4.35 10.46
C LEU A 233 -15.94 -5.50 9.45
N GLY A 234 -15.41 -6.66 9.85
CA GLY A 234 -15.37 -7.86 9.01
C GLY A 234 -16.75 -8.46 8.70
N TYR A 235 -17.80 -8.09 9.43
CA TYR A 235 -19.18 -8.48 9.12
C TYR A 235 -19.80 -7.48 8.15
N ASN A 236 -19.99 -7.89 6.90
CA ASN A 236 -20.41 -7.04 5.79
C ASN A 236 -21.94 -6.84 5.77
N ILE A 237 -22.46 -6.14 6.73
CA ILE A 237 -23.89 -5.75 6.83
C ILE A 237 -24.05 -4.24 6.58
N PRO A 238 -25.27 -3.77 6.23
CA PRO A 238 -25.53 -2.36 5.97
C PRO A 238 -25.04 -1.40 7.05
N ASN A 239 -25.17 -1.76 8.33
CA ASN A 239 -24.74 -0.94 9.44
C ASN A 239 -23.22 -0.71 9.52
N ASN A 240 -22.44 -1.61 8.92
CA ASN A 240 -20.97 -1.51 8.89
C ASN A 240 -20.45 -0.91 7.59
N ARG A 241 -21.36 -0.62 6.64
CA ARG A 241 -21.02 -0.08 5.32
C ARG A 241 -20.52 1.34 5.42
N MET A 242 -19.45 1.63 4.71
CA MET A 242 -18.90 2.96 4.45
C MET A 242 -19.03 3.26 2.97
N ALA A 243 -19.69 4.37 2.64
CA ALA A 243 -19.96 4.75 1.26
C ALA A 243 -18.69 4.96 0.44
N ALA A 244 -18.79 4.73 -0.86
CA ALA A 244 -17.76 5.14 -1.81
C ALA A 244 -17.65 6.67 -1.84
N PHE A 245 -16.45 7.18 -2.15
CA PHE A 245 -16.23 8.61 -2.32
C PHE A 245 -15.19 8.91 -3.39
N THR A 246 -15.20 10.14 -3.84
CA THR A 246 -14.16 10.72 -4.69
C THR A 246 -13.64 11.99 -4.03
N ASP A 247 -12.34 12.20 -4.07
CA ASP A 247 -11.69 13.43 -3.62
C ASP A 247 -10.88 14.03 -4.79
N HIS A 248 -11.05 15.30 -5.02
CA HIS A 248 -10.43 16.06 -6.09
C HIS A 248 -9.58 17.19 -5.51
N SER A 249 -8.38 17.37 -6.03
CA SER A 249 -7.53 18.50 -5.64
C SER A 249 -6.81 19.12 -6.84
N ILE A 250 -6.56 20.41 -6.74
CA ILE A 250 -5.75 21.17 -7.68
C ILE A 250 -4.59 21.80 -6.91
N THR A 251 -3.41 21.75 -7.49
CA THR A 251 -2.23 22.43 -7.00
C THR A 251 -1.68 23.31 -8.13
N ILE A 252 -1.39 24.57 -7.82
CA ILE A 252 -0.69 25.50 -8.70
C ILE A 252 0.62 25.85 -8.03
N SER A 253 1.74 25.70 -8.72
CA SER A 253 3.05 26.07 -8.18
C SER A 253 3.91 26.82 -9.17
N LYS A 254 4.83 27.61 -8.63
CA LYS A 254 5.79 28.39 -9.40
C LYS A 254 7.09 28.58 -8.64
N ASP A 255 8.20 28.37 -9.36
CA ASP A 255 9.53 28.73 -8.91
C ASP A 255 9.91 30.09 -9.46
N ILE A 256 10.35 30.99 -8.60
CA ILE A 256 10.76 32.35 -8.93
C ILE A 256 12.20 32.52 -8.49
N ASN A 257 13.09 32.76 -9.44
CA ASN A 257 14.48 33.09 -9.16
C ASN A 257 14.61 34.61 -8.91
N PHE A 258 14.95 34.98 -7.68
CA PHE A 258 15.13 36.37 -7.27
C PHE A 258 16.49 36.55 -6.56
N LEU A 259 17.32 37.43 -7.04
CA LEU A 259 18.64 37.77 -6.45
C LEU A 259 19.52 36.53 -6.11
N LYS A 260 19.58 35.54 -7.01
CA LYS A 260 20.31 34.27 -6.86
C LYS A 260 19.71 33.32 -5.77
N GLN A 261 18.54 33.62 -5.30
CA GLN A 261 17.77 32.81 -4.36
C GLN A 261 16.55 32.22 -5.07
N GLU A 262 16.07 31.09 -4.61
CA GLU A 262 14.92 30.41 -5.18
C GLU A 262 13.74 30.53 -4.24
N LEU A 263 12.64 31.13 -4.72
CA LEU A 263 11.37 31.23 -4.02
C LEU A 263 10.37 30.28 -4.67
N HIS A 264 9.92 29.26 -3.94
CA HIS A 264 8.86 28.35 -4.35
C HIS A 264 7.53 28.79 -3.75
N LEU A 265 6.54 29.03 -4.60
CA LEU A 265 5.16 29.34 -4.24
C LEU A 265 4.26 28.18 -4.64
N GLN A 266 3.43 27.68 -3.72
CA GLN A 266 2.47 26.63 -4.01
C GLN A 266 1.13 26.94 -3.37
N PHE A 267 0.06 26.83 -4.16
CA PHE A 267 -1.32 26.93 -3.70
C PHE A 267 -2.04 25.61 -3.95
N ASP A 268 -2.54 25.00 -2.88
CA ASP A 268 -3.33 23.76 -2.91
C ASP A 268 -4.79 24.07 -2.62
N LEU A 269 -5.70 23.55 -3.44
CA LEU A 269 -7.13 23.53 -3.18
C LEU A 269 -7.59 22.06 -3.14
N ARG A 270 -8.10 21.63 -2.00
CA ARG A 270 -8.42 20.22 -1.70
C ARG A 270 -9.91 20.02 -1.49
N ASN A 271 -10.37 18.80 -1.75
CA ASN A 271 -11.78 18.43 -1.68
C ASN A 271 -12.67 19.42 -2.44
N LEU A 272 -12.37 19.61 -3.74
CA LEU A 272 -13.09 20.55 -4.61
C LEU A 272 -14.58 20.30 -4.68
N GLY A 273 -15.00 19.04 -4.53
CA GLY A 273 -16.40 18.65 -4.56
C GLY A 273 -17.13 18.89 -3.23
N ASN A 274 -16.45 19.45 -2.22
CA ASN A 274 -16.96 19.62 -0.85
C ASN A 274 -17.68 18.37 -0.33
N LYS A 275 -17.11 17.19 -0.62
CA LYS A 275 -17.69 15.93 -0.19
C LYS A 275 -17.46 15.69 1.30
N ASN A 276 -18.51 15.33 2.01
CA ASN A 276 -18.38 14.81 3.36
C ASN A 276 -18.12 13.31 3.28
N TYR A 277 -16.94 12.87 3.67
CA TYR A 277 -16.53 11.46 3.63
C TYR A 277 -15.64 11.12 4.83
N GLU A 278 -15.54 9.83 5.12
CA GLU A 278 -14.73 9.30 6.21
C GLU A 278 -13.75 8.28 5.64
N VAL A 279 -12.47 8.37 6.01
CA VAL A 279 -11.47 7.32 5.75
C VAL A 279 -11.57 6.25 6.84
N VAL A 280 -11.69 6.69 8.08
CA VAL A 280 -11.96 5.85 9.25
C VAL A 280 -13.34 6.25 9.79
N ARG A 281 -14.16 5.27 10.12
CA ARG A 281 -15.52 5.50 10.62
C ARG A 281 -15.53 6.44 11.83
N PHE A 282 -16.43 7.42 11.83
CA PHE A 282 -16.57 8.50 12.82
C PHE A 282 -15.44 9.54 12.81
N TYR A 283 -14.56 9.51 11.82
CA TYR A 283 -13.52 10.53 11.61
C TYR A 283 -13.75 11.21 10.26
N PRO A 284 -14.61 12.26 10.22
CA PRO A 284 -14.89 12.96 8.97
C PRO A 284 -13.65 13.72 8.48
N MET A 285 -13.45 13.68 7.18
CA MET A 285 -12.41 14.46 6.52
C MET A 285 -12.85 15.90 6.32
N PRO A 286 -11.93 16.88 6.31
CA PRO A 286 -12.26 18.28 6.07
C PRO A 286 -12.99 18.47 4.73
N GLY A 287 -13.98 19.36 4.70
CA GLY A 287 -14.58 19.85 3.47
C GLY A 287 -13.57 20.59 2.59
N THR A 288 -14.03 21.37 1.62
CA THR A 288 -13.14 22.18 0.77
C THR A 288 -12.22 23.04 1.64
N ASN A 289 -10.93 22.90 1.41
CA ASN A 289 -9.92 23.64 2.16
C ASN A 289 -8.75 24.01 1.24
N TRP A 290 -7.99 25.01 1.63
CA TRP A 290 -6.84 25.46 0.88
C TRP A 290 -5.60 25.62 1.75
N ARG A 291 -4.43 25.58 1.11
CA ARG A 291 -3.15 25.80 1.75
C ARG A 291 -2.24 26.60 0.81
N LEU A 292 -1.64 27.65 1.34
CA LEU A 292 -0.57 28.39 0.67
C LEU A 292 0.76 28.00 1.33
N THR A 293 1.70 27.59 0.52
CA THR A 293 3.07 27.26 0.95
C THR A 293 4.04 28.22 0.27
N VAL A 294 4.92 28.80 1.05
CA VAL A 294 6.01 29.66 0.59
C VAL A 294 7.30 29.08 1.13
N SER A 295 8.20 28.65 0.25
CA SER A 295 9.49 28.10 0.60
C SER A 295 10.60 28.97 0.01
N TRP A 296 11.50 29.42 0.83
CA TRP A 296 12.63 30.25 0.42
C TRP A 296 13.92 29.51 0.68
N LYS A 297 14.68 29.31 -0.37
CA LYS A 297 15.99 28.67 -0.32
C LYS A 297 17.07 29.76 -0.40
N LEU A 298 17.80 29.88 0.69
CA LEU A 298 18.91 30.83 0.85
C LEU A 298 20.20 30.29 0.24
#